data_5fe171adc731ca4c1e8ba83a0e3b98c3
#
_entry.id   5fe171adc731ca4c1e8ba83a0e3b98c3
#
_cell.length_a   1.000
_cell.length_b   1.000
_cell.length_c   1.000
_cell.angle_alpha   90.00
_cell.angle_beta   90.00
_cell.angle_gamma   90.00
#
_symmetry.space_group_name_H-M   'P 1'
#
loop_
_entity.id
_entity.type
_entity.pdbx_description
1 polymer ?
#
loop_
_entity_poly.entity_id
_entity_poly.type
_entity_poly.pdbx_seq_one_letter_code
_entity_poly.pdbx_strand_id
1 'polypeptide(L)'
;MKIFKQTIFFVFLLLSSFSLFSQGNTNASINGQILDTQGSGLPGTNVVAIHTPSGTKYGASTDIDGYFRISNMRVGGPYTITFSYLGFKNQTFNNVMLQLGDTQNFKIVLQEEANELKDVVVVGTKDNTFNSKKTGAQTIIDSKKINALPSLSRNIADFARLTPQAQLRGDDVISISGQNNRFNAIYIDGAVNNDVFGLAANGTNGGQTGVSPISLDAIEQFQVQVAPFDVKISGFAGGAISAITKSGTNNFEGSAYFLNRNQNFSGMTPPDLVSSGGRRQKLGDFNATTIGVRAGGAIKKDKLFYFINYERQDNETPQPFDIENYVGNIKSITPGGTGTVAQGIEILRNNLISRFGFDPGAYTNNKATLTSDKFIAKIDWNINEKHKLALRHSLVKATDISPSRSSANSINFLTGAINFKTTTNSSSLELNSRFNNVVSNNFVLGYTSVIDNRDPYG
;
A
#
# COMPACT_ATOMS: atom_id res chain seq x y z
N MET A 1 -38.01 -18.32 -26.55
CA MET A 1 -36.54 -18.25 -26.37
C MET A 1 -36.01 -16.81 -26.20
N LYS A 2 -36.41 -15.79 -26.97
CA LYS A 2 -35.99 -14.39 -26.79
C LYS A 2 -36.42 -13.80 -25.45
N ILE A 3 -37.69 -13.96 -25.05
CA ILE A 3 -38.26 -13.45 -23.79
C ILE A 3 -37.53 -14.06 -22.57
N PHE A 4 -37.25 -15.36 -22.58
CA PHE A 4 -36.51 -16.05 -21.51
C PHE A 4 -35.08 -15.52 -21.34
N LYS A 5 -34.36 -15.22 -22.44
CA LYS A 5 -33.05 -14.60 -22.40
C LYS A 5 -33.09 -13.16 -21.87
N GLN A 6 -34.14 -12.41 -22.22
CA GLN A 6 -34.35 -11.05 -21.70
C GLN A 6 -34.71 -11.06 -20.21
N THR A 7 -35.52 -12.01 -19.76
CA THR A 7 -35.86 -12.15 -18.34
C THR A 7 -34.65 -12.55 -17.51
N ILE A 8 -33.80 -13.50 -17.98
CA ILE A 8 -32.54 -13.86 -17.33
C ILE A 8 -31.61 -12.66 -17.28
N PHE A 9 -31.48 -11.87 -18.35
CA PHE A 9 -30.67 -10.67 -18.37
C PHE A 9 -31.19 -9.61 -17.39
N PHE A 10 -32.50 -9.41 -17.29
CA PHE A 10 -33.08 -8.48 -16.31
C PHE A 10 -32.92 -8.95 -14.86
N VAL A 11 -33.07 -10.25 -14.59
CA VAL A 11 -32.82 -10.85 -13.27
C VAL A 11 -31.33 -10.74 -12.89
N PHE A 12 -30.43 -10.94 -13.83
CA PHE A 12 -28.97 -10.74 -13.61
C PHE A 12 -28.67 -9.27 -13.35
N LEU A 13 -29.32 -8.34 -14.04
CA LEU A 13 -29.17 -6.89 -13.80
C LEU A 13 -29.72 -6.48 -12.43
N LEU A 14 -30.85 -7.04 -12.00
CA LEU A 14 -31.43 -6.83 -10.68
C LEU A 14 -30.56 -7.43 -9.55
N LEU A 15 -29.98 -8.60 -9.77
CA LEU A 15 -29.06 -9.23 -8.81
C LEU A 15 -27.72 -8.50 -8.72
N SER A 16 -27.28 -7.85 -9.78
CA SER A 16 -26.03 -7.05 -9.78
C SER A 16 -26.17 -5.68 -9.09
N SER A 17 -27.40 -5.22 -8.80
CA SER A 17 -27.63 -3.95 -8.11
C SER A 17 -27.48 -4.01 -6.57
N PHE A 18 -27.23 -5.18 -6.00
CA PHE A 18 -27.27 -5.37 -4.54
C PHE A 18 -25.99 -5.09 -3.78
N SER A 19 -24.90 -4.61 -4.37
CA SER A 19 -23.72 -4.15 -3.60
C SER A 19 -22.72 -3.41 -4.50
N LEU A 20 -23.08 -2.25 -5.00
CA LEU A 20 -22.09 -1.36 -5.64
C LEU A 20 -21.31 -0.61 -4.55
N PHE A 21 -20.24 -1.18 -4.07
CA PHE A 21 -19.26 -0.44 -3.30
C PHE A 21 -18.42 0.42 -4.26
N SER A 22 -18.19 1.66 -3.88
CA SER A 22 -17.24 2.53 -4.57
C SER A 22 -15.84 1.91 -4.52
N GLN A 23 -15.13 2.01 -5.63
CA GLN A 23 -13.80 1.42 -5.84
C GLN A 23 -12.77 2.55 -5.91
N GLY A 24 -11.53 2.27 -5.47
CA GLY A 24 -10.45 3.23 -5.56
C GLY A 24 -9.99 3.47 -7.01
N ASN A 25 -9.37 4.61 -7.26
CA ASN A 25 -8.73 4.88 -8.55
C ASN A 25 -7.56 3.91 -8.77
N THR A 26 -7.47 3.33 -9.98
CA THR A 26 -6.38 2.42 -10.39
C THR A 26 -5.62 2.96 -11.59
N ASN A 27 -6.16 3.98 -12.26
CA ASN A 27 -5.76 4.44 -13.57
C ASN A 27 -5.40 5.91 -13.59
N ALA A 28 -4.71 6.30 -14.67
CA ALA A 28 -4.51 7.67 -15.11
C ALA A 28 -5.21 7.90 -16.44
N SER A 29 -5.28 9.16 -16.86
CA SER A 29 -5.84 9.57 -18.16
C SER A 29 -5.03 10.68 -18.77
N ILE A 30 -5.11 10.83 -20.09
CA ILE A 30 -4.66 12.02 -20.81
C ILE A 30 -5.81 12.58 -21.63
N ASN A 31 -5.86 13.89 -21.74
CA ASN A 31 -6.76 14.59 -22.64
C ASN A 31 -6.06 15.81 -23.25
N GLY A 32 -6.70 16.44 -24.21
CA GLY A 32 -6.16 17.67 -24.76
C GLY A 32 -6.87 18.13 -26.01
N GLN A 33 -6.31 19.16 -26.59
CA GLN A 33 -6.78 19.71 -27.86
C GLN A 33 -5.60 19.87 -28.82
N ILE A 34 -5.81 19.49 -30.08
CA ILE A 34 -4.83 19.56 -31.14
C ILE A 34 -5.34 20.58 -32.18
N LEU A 35 -4.52 21.59 -32.40
CA LEU A 35 -4.82 22.74 -33.27
C LEU A 35 -3.80 22.81 -34.42
N ASP A 36 -4.18 23.46 -35.50
CA ASP A 36 -3.26 23.94 -36.50
C ASP A 36 -2.59 25.26 -36.09
N THR A 37 -1.74 25.82 -36.93
CA THR A 37 -1.06 27.11 -36.72
C THR A 37 -2.00 28.31 -36.72
N GLN A 38 -3.21 28.16 -37.26
CA GLN A 38 -4.24 29.20 -37.33
C GLN A 38 -5.19 29.12 -36.12
N GLY A 39 -5.04 28.10 -35.28
CA GLY A 39 -5.85 27.88 -34.07
C GLY A 39 -7.13 27.08 -34.32
N SER A 40 -7.29 26.49 -35.52
CA SER A 40 -8.42 25.60 -35.82
C SER A 40 -8.16 24.19 -35.30
N GLY A 41 -9.21 23.51 -34.81
CA GLY A 41 -9.12 22.11 -34.36
C GLY A 41 -8.78 21.18 -35.53
N LEU A 42 -7.89 20.22 -35.31
CA LEU A 42 -7.53 19.20 -36.31
C LEU A 42 -8.32 17.89 -36.02
N PRO A 43 -9.43 17.64 -36.77
CA PRO A 43 -10.25 16.46 -36.58
C PRO A 43 -9.57 15.21 -37.14
N GLY A 44 -9.74 14.05 -36.43
CA GLY A 44 -9.17 12.77 -36.86
C GLY A 44 -7.66 12.65 -36.63
N THR A 45 -7.02 13.60 -35.94
CA THR A 45 -5.63 13.46 -35.53
C THR A 45 -5.44 12.21 -34.65
N ASN A 46 -4.45 11.40 -35.03
CA ASN A 46 -4.15 10.15 -34.30
C ASN A 46 -3.25 10.47 -33.11
N VAL A 47 -3.67 10.04 -31.91
CA VAL A 47 -2.92 10.15 -30.67
C VAL A 47 -2.58 8.76 -30.19
N VAL A 48 -1.29 8.44 -30.14
CA VAL A 48 -0.80 7.13 -29.66
C VAL A 48 0.10 7.34 -28.46
N ALA A 49 -0.24 6.69 -27.34
CA ALA A 49 0.59 6.66 -26.14
C ALA A 49 1.08 5.24 -25.90
N ILE A 50 2.40 5.07 -25.84
CA ILE A 50 3.05 3.77 -25.60
C ILE A 50 3.69 3.81 -24.21
N HIS A 51 3.30 2.90 -23.34
CA HIS A 51 4.01 2.64 -22.08
C HIS A 51 5.31 1.93 -22.41
N THR A 52 6.43 2.63 -22.41
CA THR A 52 7.71 2.15 -22.93
C THR A 52 8.18 0.84 -22.26
N PRO A 53 8.07 0.65 -20.92
CA PRO A 53 8.56 -0.57 -20.27
C PRO A 53 7.79 -1.83 -20.67
N SER A 54 6.49 -1.73 -21.00
CA SER A 54 5.64 -2.89 -21.32
C SER A 54 5.19 -2.92 -22.78
N GLY A 55 5.55 -1.92 -23.61
CA GLY A 55 5.06 -1.82 -24.99
C GLY A 55 3.54 -1.65 -25.12
N THR A 56 2.82 -1.48 -23.98
CA THR A 56 1.36 -1.35 -23.99
C THR A 56 0.92 -0.09 -24.72
N LYS A 57 0.07 -0.24 -25.73
CA LYS A 57 -0.41 0.85 -26.57
C LYS A 57 -1.80 1.32 -26.11
N TYR A 58 -1.97 2.63 -26.15
CA TYR A 58 -3.23 3.33 -25.96
C TYR A 58 -3.37 4.35 -27.10
N GLY A 59 -4.56 4.57 -27.60
CA GLY A 59 -4.73 5.52 -28.69
C GLY A 59 -6.12 6.11 -28.70
N ALA A 60 -6.27 7.28 -29.32
CA ALA A 60 -7.53 7.94 -29.62
C ALA A 60 -7.36 8.78 -30.88
N SER A 61 -8.48 9.13 -31.52
CA SER A 61 -8.51 10.16 -32.54
C SER A 61 -9.26 11.37 -32.00
N THR A 62 -8.89 12.58 -32.49
CA THR A 62 -9.58 13.82 -32.13
C THR A 62 -10.97 13.91 -32.74
N ASP A 63 -11.87 14.61 -32.06
CA ASP A 63 -13.18 15.01 -32.55
C ASP A 63 -13.08 16.20 -33.57
N ILE A 64 -14.25 16.75 -33.96
CA ILE A 64 -14.34 17.83 -34.94
C ILE A 64 -13.68 19.13 -34.46
N ASP A 65 -13.58 19.36 -33.17
CA ASP A 65 -12.97 20.52 -32.51
C ASP A 65 -11.51 20.28 -32.11
N GLY A 66 -10.93 19.13 -32.50
CA GLY A 66 -9.57 18.73 -32.19
C GLY A 66 -9.38 18.20 -30.78
N TYR A 67 -10.43 17.90 -29.99
CA TYR A 67 -10.31 17.33 -28.66
C TYR A 67 -10.10 15.81 -28.69
N PHE A 68 -9.27 15.33 -27.79
CA PHE A 68 -9.06 13.89 -27.58
C PHE A 68 -9.06 13.53 -26.10
N ARG A 69 -9.36 12.25 -25.80
CA ARG A 69 -9.23 11.66 -24.47
C ARG A 69 -8.81 10.21 -24.56
N ILE A 70 -7.80 9.85 -23.76
CA ILE A 70 -7.41 8.45 -23.51
C ILE A 70 -7.55 8.19 -22.02
N SER A 71 -8.51 7.34 -21.67
CA SER A 71 -8.82 6.95 -20.28
C SER A 71 -8.23 5.59 -19.97
N ASN A 72 -8.21 5.23 -18.68
CA ASN A 72 -7.82 3.90 -18.17
C ASN A 72 -6.39 3.52 -18.58
N MET A 73 -5.48 4.47 -18.50
CA MET A 73 -4.06 4.25 -18.73
C MET A 73 -3.39 3.76 -17.44
N ARG A 74 -2.42 2.88 -17.60
CA ARG A 74 -1.60 2.39 -16.48
C ARG A 74 -0.85 3.57 -15.84
N VAL A 75 -0.82 3.56 -14.51
CA VAL A 75 -0.07 4.51 -13.70
C VAL A 75 1.44 4.30 -13.85
N GLY A 76 2.22 5.35 -13.69
CA GLY A 76 3.68 5.32 -13.83
C GLY A 76 4.11 5.70 -15.25
N GLY A 77 5.06 4.97 -15.79
CA GLY A 77 5.67 5.23 -17.09
C GLY A 77 7.12 4.75 -17.14
N PRO A 78 7.96 5.27 -18.00
CA PRO A 78 7.73 6.39 -18.93
C PRO A 78 6.82 6.04 -20.10
N TYR A 79 6.11 7.04 -20.59
CA TYR A 79 5.34 6.96 -21.84
C TYR A 79 6.00 7.75 -22.95
N THR A 80 5.86 7.24 -24.19
CA THR A 80 6.07 7.99 -25.42
C THR A 80 4.70 8.30 -26.01
N ILE A 81 4.37 9.58 -26.18
CA ILE A 81 3.08 10.04 -26.72
C ILE A 81 3.33 10.75 -28.04
N THR A 82 2.74 10.25 -29.12
CA THR A 82 2.89 10.77 -30.47
C THR A 82 1.55 11.29 -31.00
N PHE A 83 1.58 12.48 -31.57
CA PHE A 83 0.47 13.15 -32.25
C PHE A 83 0.79 13.20 -33.73
N SER A 84 -0.09 12.63 -34.57
CA SER A 84 0.15 12.55 -36.02
C SER A 84 -1.12 12.88 -36.81
N TYR A 85 -0.95 13.71 -37.83
CA TYR A 85 -2.01 14.10 -38.77
C TYR A 85 -1.45 14.20 -40.17
N LEU A 86 -2.25 13.84 -41.19
CA LEU A 86 -1.79 13.82 -42.57
C LEU A 86 -1.44 15.26 -43.05
N GLY A 87 -0.24 15.47 -43.58
CA GLY A 87 0.25 16.77 -44.03
C GLY A 87 0.85 17.65 -42.91
N PHE A 88 0.99 17.10 -41.69
CA PHE A 88 1.58 17.81 -40.56
C PHE A 88 2.76 17.04 -39.98
N LYS A 89 3.72 17.75 -39.41
CA LYS A 89 4.87 17.15 -38.70
C LYS A 89 4.40 16.45 -37.45
N ASN A 90 4.86 15.20 -37.24
CA ASN A 90 4.60 14.45 -36.01
C ASN A 90 5.23 15.15 -34.80
N GLN A 91 4.48 15.26 -33.72
CA GLN A 91 5.00 15.74 -32.44
C GLN A 91 5.02 14.63 -31.44
N THR A 92 6.18 14.39 -30.81
CA THR A 92 6.39 13.28 -29.85
C THR A 92 6.90 13.82 -28.52
N PHE A 93 6.26 13.38 -27.45
CA PHE A 93 6.68 13.63 -26.06
C PHE A 93 7.21 12.33 -25.48
N ASN A 94 8.46 12.35 -25.05
CA ASN A 94 9.11 11.22 -24.39
C ASN A 94 9.15 11.41 -22.86
N ASN A 95 9.32 10.30 -22.14
CA ASN A 95 9.46 10.28 -20.68
C ASN A 95 8.28 10.89 -19.89
N VAL A 96 7.07 10.79 -20.42
CA VAL A 96 5.87 11.26 -19.73
C VAL A 96 5.52 10.27 -18.62
N MET A 97 5.37 10.78 -17.38
CA MET A 97 4.96 9.99 -16.22
C MET A 97 3.52 10.32 -15.86
N LEU A 98 2.69 9.29 -15.73
CA LEU A 98 1.27 9.42 -15.37
C LEU A 98 1.05 9.12 -13.90
N GLN A 99 0.32 10.00 -13.22
CA GLN A 99 0.02 9.88 -11.80
C GLN A 99 -1.36 9.27 -11.57
N LEU A 100 -1.51 8.52 -10.48
CA LEU A 100 -2.74 7.87 -10.07
C LEU A 100 -3.89 8.87 -9.93
N GLY A 101 -5.02 8.57 -10.58
CA GLY A 101 -6.23 9.39 -10.54
C GLY A 101 -6.11 10.76 -11.23
N ASP A 102 -4.96 11.06 -11.87
CA ASP A 102 -4.75 12.33 -12.55
C ASP A 102 -5.11 12.25 -14.04
N THR A 103 -5.51 13.38 -14.59
CA THR A 103 -5.73 13.55 -16.02
C THR A 103 -4.77 14.60 -16.56
N GLN A 104 -3.72 14.18 -17.26
CA GLN A 104 -2.76 15.09 -17.84
C GLN A 104 -3.32 15.73 -19.11
N ASN A 105 -3.26 17.06 -19.18
CA ASN A 105 -3.82 17.83 -20.29
C ASN A 105 -2.73 18.29 -21.24
N PHE A 106 -2.94 18.09 -22.54
CA PHE A 106 -2.06 18.51 -23.62
C PHE A 106 -2.76 19.54 -24.50
N LYS A 107 -2.10 20.67 -24.77
CA LYS A 107 -2.50 21.63 -25.79
C LYS A 107 -1.40 21.63 -26.84
N ILE A 108 -1.71 21.09 -28.02
CA ILE A 108 -0.74 20.80 -29.09
C ILE A 108 -1.08 21.66 -30.29
N VAL A 109 -0.08 22.29 -30.86
CA VAL A 109 -0.20 22.98 -32.17
C VAL A 109 0.72 22.24 -33.14
N LEU A 110 0.13 21.55 -34.14
CA LEU A 110 0.89 20.88 -35.18
C LEU A 110 1.28 21.86 -36.28
N GLN A 111 2.46 21.70 -36.83
CA GLN A 111 2.98 22.48 -37.95
C GLN A 111 2.80 21.69 -39.24
N GLU A 112 2.39 22.37 -40.30
CA GLU A 112 2.33 21.77 -41.64
C GLU A 112 3.70 21.28 -42.10
N GLU A 113 3.72 20.16 -42.81
CA GLU A 113 4.93 19.56 -43.35
C GLU A 113 5.39 20.31 -44.59
N ALA A 114 6.17 21.38 -44.41
CA ALA A 114 6.89 22.01 -45.50
C ALA A 114 8.21 21.27 -45.72
N ASN A 115 8.28 20.39 -46.68
CA ASN A 115 9.41 19.66 -47.30
C ASN A 115 10.78 19.52 -46.57
N GLU A 116 10.86 19.55 -45.26
CA GLU A 116 12.06 19.19 -44.48
C GLU A 116 11.73 18.25 -43.31
N LEU A 117 12.24 17.03 -43.44
CA LEU A 117 12.14 15.95 -42.42
C LEU A 117 13.00 16.25 -41.21
N LYS A 118 12.44 16.82 -40.17
CA LYS A 118 12.99 16.73 -38.79
C LYS A 118 11.86 16.56 -37.78
N ASP A 119 11.84 15.42 -37.15
CA ASP A 119 10.96 15.18 -35.99
C ASP A 119 11.29 16.14 -34.84
N VAL A 120 10.29 16.83 -34.33
CA VAL A 120 10.45 17.67 -33.16
C VAL A 120 10.27 16.79 -31.91
N VAL A 121 11.39 16.45 -31.28
CA VAL A 121 11.37 15.73 -29.99
C VAL A 121 11.31 16.75 -28.86
N VAL A 122 10.19 16.83 -28.17
CA VAL A 122 10.04 17.66 -26.96
C VAL A 122 10.27 16.78 -25.74
N VAL A 123 11.34 17.04 -24.99
CA VAL A 123 11.59 16.39 -23.71
C VAL A 123 10.78 17.11 -22.64
N GLY A 124 9.63 16.55 -22.30
CA GLY A 124 8.76 17.10 -21.25
C GLY A 124 9.19 16.63 -19.87
N THR A 125 10.00 17.41 -19.16
CA THR A 125 10.15 17.30 -17.70
C THR A 125 9.36 18.42 -17.05
N LYS A 126 8.10 18.21 -16.75
CA LYS A 126 7.36 19.11 -15.88
C LYS A 126 6.95 18.36 -14.63
N ASP A 127 7.72 18.57 -13.57
CA ASP A 127 7.37 18.12 -12.22
C ASP A 127 6.17 18.97 -11.75
N ASN A 128 4.96 18.44 -11.95
CA ASN A 128 3.72 19.12 -11.59
C ASN A 128 3.29 18.77 -10.16
N THR A 129 4.15 19.03 -9.19
CA THR A 129 3.80 18.89 -7.77
C THR A 129 2.64 19.82 -7.38
N PHE A 130 2.51 20.96 -8.06
CA PHE A 130 1.41 21.92 -7.88
C PHE A 130 0.74 22.19 -9.23
N ASN A 131 -0.46 21.61 -9.43
CA ASN A 131 -1.28 21.84 -10.61
C ASN A 131 -2.65 22.37 -10.20
N SER A 132 -3.06 23.54 -10.70
CA SER A 132 -4.36 24.19 -10.44
C SER A 132 -5.59 23.35 -10.89
N LYS A 133 -5.38 22.25 -11.59
CA LYS A 133 -6.44 21.35 -12.10
C LYS A 133 -6.66 20.10 -11.24
N LYS A 134 -5.93 19.94 -10.14
CA LYS A 134 -6.15 18.84 -9.19
C LYS A 134 -7.36 19.15 -8.32
N THR A 135 -8.33 18.27 -8.31
CA THR A 135 -9.48 18.35 -7.41
C THR A 135 -9.10 17.85 -6.02
N GLY A 136 -8.94 18.75 -5.06
CA GLY A 136 -8.58 18.44 -3.69
C GLY A 136 -7.06 18.37 -3.42
N ALA A 137 -6.70 18.37 -2.13
CA ALA A 137 -5.33 18.20 -1.68
C ALA A 137 -4.93 16.73 -1.77
N GLN A 138 -3.90 16.43 -2.56
CA GLN A 138 -3.38 15.08 -2.71
C GLN A 138 -1.85 15.06 -2.66
N THR A 139 -1.30 14.00 -2.06
CA THR A 139 0.13 13.70 -2.07
C THR A 139 0.34 12.39 -2.79
N ILE A 140 1.20 12.40 -3.82
CA ILE A 140 1.55 11.21 -4.59
C ILE A 140 3.02 10.89 -4.38
N ILE A 141 3.29 9.64 -4.05
CA ILE A 141 4.62 9.11 -3.76
C ILE A 141 4.84 7.92 -4.69
N ASP A 142 5.76 8.08 -5.62
CA ASP A 142 6.15 7.04 -6.57
C ASP A 142 7.21 6.11 -5.98
N SER A 143 7.51 5.01 -6.66
CA SER A 143 8.48 4.01 -6.23
C SER A 143 9.89 4.59 -6.06
N LYS A 144 10.27 5.64 -6.81
CA LYS A 144 11.57 6.32 -6.65
C LYS A 144 11.64 7.07 -5.32
N LYS A 145 10.58 7.79 -4.95
CA LYS A 145 10.49 8.48 -3.66
C LYS A 145 10.41 7.49 -2.50
N ILE A 146 9.66 6.37 -2.65
CA ILE A 146 9.61 5.30 -1.65
C ILE A 146 11.02 4.77 -1.36
N ASN A 147 11.83 4.54 -2.38
CA ASN A 147 13.19 4.02 -2.22
C ASN A 147 14.20 5.06 -1.70
N ALA A 148 13.97 6.34 -1.95
CA ALA A 148 14.87 7.41 -1.54
C ALA A 148 14.63 7.91 -0.10
N LEU A 149 13.41 7.75 0.41
CA LEU A 149 13.03 8.24 1.73
C LEU A 149 13.30 7.18 2.80
N PRO A 150 13.92 7.58 3.94
CA PRO A 150 14.13 6.65 5.03
C PRO A 150 12.79 6.24 5.65
N SER A 151 12.58 4.95 5.81
CA SER A 151 11.45 4.35 6.51
C SER A 151 11.98 3.42 7.60
N LEU A 152 11.54 3.63 8.83
CA LEU A 152 11.99 2.86 9.98
C LEU A 152 11.20 1.57 10.15
N SER A 153 9.88 1.63 9.99
CA SER A 153 8.97 0.50 10.15
C SER A 153 8.62 -0.19 8.81
N ARG A 154 8.99 0.41 7.67
CA ARG A 154 8.62 -0.04 6.32
C ARG A 154 7.11 -0.22 6.18
N ASN A 155 6.36 0.69 6.76
CA ASN A 155 4.91 0.71 6.73
C ASN A 155 4.41 1.85 5.81
N ILE A 156 3.22 1.68 5.25
CA ILE A 156 2.50 2.72 4.48
C ILE A 156 2.36 4.02 5.30
N ALA A 157 2.18 3.90 6.62
CA ALA A 157 2.09 5.02 7.54
C ALA A 157 3.32 5.94 7.49
N ASP A 158 4.52 5.41 7.30
CA ASP A 158 5.76 6.21 7.19
C ASP A 158 5.70 7.23 6.05
N PHE A 159 4.96 6.92 5.00
CA PHE A 159 4.81 7.79 3.83
C PHE A 159 3.57 8.67 3.90
N ALA A 160 2.53 8.25 4.61
CA ALA A 160 1.36 9.08 4.82
C ALA A 160 1.70 10.40 5.53
N ARG A 161 2.72 10.42 6.41
CA ARG A 161 3.23 11.62 7.09
C ARG A 161 3.76 12.71 6.15
N LEU A 162 4.05 12.39 4.89
CA LEU A 162 4.45 13.38 3.88
C LEU A 162 3.28 14.24 3.40
N THR A 163 2.06 13.87 3.78
CA THR A 163 0.86 14.68 3.52
C THR A 163 0.68 15.66 4.69
N PRO A 164 0.68 16.99 4.45
CA PRO A 164 0.65 17.98 5.53
C PRO A 164 -0.53 17.83 6.51
N GLN A 165 -1.68 17.33 6.04
CA GLN A 165 -2.88 17.11 6.84
C GLN A 165 -2.96 15.73 7.49
N ALA A 166 -1.96 14.86 7.27
CA ALA A 166 -1.89 13.54 7.89
C ALA A 166 -0.95 13.57 9.09
N GLN A 167 -1.43 13.04 10.21
CA GLN A 167 -0.65 12.87 11.44
C GLN A 167 -0.60 11.40 11.82
N LEU A 168 0.56 10.94 12.24
CA LEU A 168 0.70 9.63 12.87
C LEU A 168 0.49 9.75 14.38
N ARG A 169 -0.38 8.90 14.91
CA ARG A 169 -0.59 8.74 16.36
C ARG A 169 -0.16 7.33 16.74
N GLY A 170 0.74 7.22 17.73
CA GLY A 170 1.38 5.93 18.00
C GLY A 170 2.19 5.44 16.78
N ASP A 171 2.32 4.13 16.65
CA ASP A 171 3.24 3.57 15.67
C ASP A 171 2.68 3.56 14.24
N ASP A 172 1.36 3.41 14.03
CA ASP A 172 0.79 3.21 12.69
C ASP A 172 -0.60 3.84 12.47
N VAL A 173 -1.12 4.60 13.41
CA VAL A 173 -2.45 5.22 13.32
C VAL A 173 -2.39 6.48 12.47
N ILE A 174 -2.96 6.44 11.26
CA ILE A 174 -2.99 7.57 10.35
C ILE A 174 -4.27 8.38 10.58
N SER A 175 -4.15 9.59 11.14
CA SER A 175 -5.22 10.56 11.25
C SER A 175 -5.12 11.56 10.10
N ILE A 176 -6.14 11.68 9.27
CA ILE A 176 -6.22 12.66 8.18
C ILE A 176 -7.21 13.74 8.55
N SER A 177 -6.79 15.00 8.48
CA SER A 177 -7.60 16.19 8.85
C SER A 177 -8.20 16.11 10.27
N GLY A 178 -7.46 15.51 11.20
CA GLY A 178 -7.89 15.34 12.59
C GLY A 178 -8.92 14.24 12.82
N GLN A 179 -9.38 13.56 11.78
CA GLN A 179 -10.35 12.47 11.88
C GLN A 179 -9.70 11.17 12.40
N ASN A 180 -10.51 10.33 13.02
CA ASN A 180 -10.06 9.00 13.44
C ASN A 180 -9.66 8.15 12.22
N ASN A 181 -8.63 7.33 12.35
CA ASN A 181 -8.14 6.43 11.30
C ASN A 181 -9.22 5.49 10.71
N ARG A 182 -10.22 5.12 11.50
CA ARG A 182 -11.37 4.30 11.06
C ARG A 182 -12.22 4.96 9.98
N PHE A 183 -12.11 6.27 9.83
CA PHE A 183 -12.82 7.05 8.82
C PHE A 183 -11.99 7.33 7.57
N ASN A 184 -10.83 6.71 7.43
CA ASN A 184 -10.07 6.72 6.19
C ASN A 184 -10.51 5.57 5.29
N ALA A 185 -10.58 5.81 3.98
CA ALA A 185 -10.72 4.75 3.00
C ALA A 185 -9.33 4.28 2.55
N ILE A 186 -9.12 2.97 2.50
CA ILE A 186 -7.85 2.36 2.07
C ILE A 186 -8.12 1.42 0.90
N TYR A 187 -7.42 1.64 -0.20
CA TYR A 187 -7.55 0.86 -1.43
C TYR A 187 -6.20 0.29 -1.85
N ILE A 188 -6.22 -0.97 -2.29
CA ILE A 188 -5.06 -1.63 -2.91
C ILE A 188 -5.50 -2.18 -4.27
N ASP A 189 -4.91 -1.68 -5.35
CA ASP A 189 -5.34 -1.94 -6.73
C ASP A 189 -6.86 -1.80 -6.90
N GLY A 190 -7.42 -0.71 -6.38
CA GLY A 190 -8.84 -0.39 -6.45
C GLY A 190 -9.76 -1.18 -5.51
N ALA A 191 -9.31 -2.29 -4.95
CA ALA A 191 -10.08 -3.05 -3.99
C ALA A 191 -10.03 -2.41 -2.60
N VAL A 192 -11.18 -2.35 -1.91
CA VAL A 192 -11.30 -1.85 -0.54
C VAL A 192 -10.52 -2.75 0.41
N ASN A 193 -9.71 -2.14 1.27
CA ASN A 193 -8.90 -2.82 2.29
C ASN A 193 -9.12 -2.23 3.70
N ASN A 194 -10.29 -1.69 3.96
CA ASN A 194 -10.65 -1.14 5.25
C ASN A 194 -10.95 -2.24 6.27
N ASP A 195 -10.52 -2.04 7.52
CA ASP A 195 -11.01 -2.83 8.63
C ASP A 195 -12.48 -2.48 8.93
N VAL A 196 -13.40 -3.37 8.55
CA VAL A 196 -14.85 -3.17 8.71
C VAL A 196 -15.30 -3.16 10.17
N PHE A 197 -14.54 -3.76 11.09
CA PHE A 197 -14.86 -3.80 12.52
C PHE A 197 -14.19 -2.66 13.30
N GLY A 198 -13.23 -1.95 12.69
CA GLY A 198 -12.50 -0.86 13.32
C GLY A 198 -11.61 -1.31 14.48
N LEU A 199 -11.13 -2.53 14.46
CA LEU A 199 -10.29 -3.12 15.50
C LEU A 199 -8.79 -2.91 15.22
N ALA A 200 -8.42 -2.74 13.95
CA ALA A 200 -7.04 -2.51 13.56
C ALA A 200 -6.62 -1.05 13.79
N ALA A 201 -5.52 -0.84 14.50
CA ALA A 201 -4.98 0.50 14.74
C ALA A 201 -4.58 1.22 13.46
N ASN A 202 -4.07 0.51 12.45
CA ASN A 202 -3.70 1.06 11.15
C ASN A 202 -4.89 1.22 10.18
N GLY A 203 -6.10 0.76 10.56
CA GLY A 203 -7.33 0.87 9.76
C GLY A 203 -7.42 -0.11 8.59
N THR A 204 -6.49 -1.07 8.45
CA THR A 204 -6.47 -2.03 7.35
C THR A 204 -7.00 -3.40 7.74
N ASN A 205 -7.53 -4.15 6.78
CA ASN A 205 -7.90 -5.56 6.98
C ASN A 205 -6.71 -6.38 7.46
N GLY A 206 -6.91 -7.18 8.53
CA GLY A 206 -5.86 -7.99 9.14
C GLY A 206 -4.77 -7.17 9.86
N GLY A 207 -4.96 -5.86 10.02
CA GLY A 207 -3.98 -4.94 10.59
C GLY A 207 -3.94 -4.89 12.12
N GLN A 208 -4.67 -5.75 12.83
CA GLN A 208 -4.67 -5.78 14.30
C GLN A 208 -3.31 -6.16 14.89
N THR A 209 -2.49 -6.91 14.15
CA THR A 209 -1.09 -7.23 14.52
C THR A 209 -0.11 -6.08 14.24
N GLY A 210 -0.57 -4.94 13.71
CA GLY A 210 0.30 -3.83 13.29
C GLY A 210 1.05 -4.06 11.97
N VAL A 211 0.83 -5.20 11.29
CA VAL A 211 1.52 -5.52 10.05
C VAL A 211 0.88 -4.77 8.88
N SER A 212 1.71 -4.16 8.03
CA SER A 212 1.26 -3.54 6.78
C SER A 212 0.65 -4.59 5.84
N PRO A 213 -0.49 -4.30 5.18
CA PRO A 213 -1.14 -5.25 4.27
C PRO A 213 -0.36 -5.50 2.98
N ILE A 214 0.67 -4.73 2.72
CA ILE A 214 1.47 -4.79 1.50
C ILE A 214 2.94 -4.46 1.81
N SER A 215 3.86 -5.14 1.12
CA SER A 215 5.29 -4.78 1.14
C SER A 215 5.54 -3.48 0.39
N LEU A 216 6.38 -2.59 0.91
CA LEU A 216 6.74 -1.35 0.23
C LEU A 216 7.40 -1.58 -1.13
N ASP A 217 8.19 -2.66 -1.27
CA ASP A 217 8.86 -2.98 -2.53
C ASP A 217 7.88 -3.43 -3.63
N ALA A 218 6.67 -3.83 -3.25
CA ALA A 218 5.60 -4.16 -4.18
C ALA A 218 4.81 -2.94 -4.67
N ILE A 219 5.02 -1.74 -4.12
CA ILE A 219 4.24 -0.55 -4.45
C ILE A 219 4.88 0.19 -5.63
N GLU A 220 4.08 0.47 -6.66
CA GLU A 220 4.44 1.34 -7.78
C GLU A 220 4.17 2.81 -7.44
N GLN A 221 2.96 3.07 -6.94
CA GLN A 221 2.54 4.41 -6.56
C GLN A 221 1.63 4.37 -5.33
N PHE A 222 1.80 5.34 -4.47
CA PHE A 222 0.99 5.54 -3.27
C PHE A 222 0.42 6.96 -3.29
N GLN A 223 -0.88 7.09 -3.03
CA GLN A 223 -1.58 8.36 -3.03
C GLN A 223 -2.34 8.54 -1.72
N VAL A 224 -2.19 9.70 -1.11
CA VAL A 224 -3.03 10.17 -0.01
C VAL A 224 -3.85 11.36 -0.50
N GLN A 225 -5.16 11.24 -0.39
CA GLN A 225 -6.11 12.28 -0.76
C GLN A 225 -6.85 12.77 0.49
N VAL A 226 -6.89 14.07 0.65
CA VAL A 226 -7.63 14.73 1.73
C VAL A 226 -8.98 15.16 1.17
N ALA A 227 -10.07 14.67 1.77
CA ALA A 227 -11.44 14.97 1.31
C ALA A 227 -11.62 14.83 -0.23
N PRO A 228 -11.41 13.63 -0.81
CA PRO A 228 -11.52 13.44 -2.25
C PRO A 228 -12.94 13.75 -2.75
N PHE A 229 -13.04 14.46 -3.88
CA PHE A 229 -14.30 14.78 -4.55
C PHE A 229 -14.64 13.81 -5.71
N ASP A 230 -13.83 12.79 -5.92
CA ASP A 230 -14.08 11.79 -6.98
C ASP A 230 -15.20 10.85 -6.54
N VAL A 231 -16.25 10.74 -7.35
CA VAL A 231 -17.41 9.85 -7.10
C VAL A 231 -17.05 8.37 -7.03
N LYS A 232 -15.85 8.00 -7.50
CA LYS A 232 -15.32 6.63 -7.42
C LYS A 232 -14.78 6.29 -6.02
N ILE A 233 -14.57 7.28 -5.17
CA ILE A 233 -14.00 7.11 -3.84
C ILE A 233 -15.08 7.37 -2.81
N SER A 234 -15.33 6.40 -1.92
CA SER A 234 -16.32 6.51 -0.85
C SER A 234 -15.82 5.85 0.43
N GLY A 235 -16.66 5.83 1.47
CA GLY A 235 -16.34 5.17 2.73
C GLY A 235 -15.32 5.92 3.58
N PHE A 236 -15.17 7.22 3.41
CA PHE A 236 -14.28 8.07 4.19
C PHE A 236 -15.01 9.27 4.80
N ALA A 237 -14.46 9.77 5.90
CA ALA A 237 -14.79 11.09 6.45
C ALA A 237 -13.51 11.92 6.71
N GLY A 238 -12.34 11.27 6.72
CA GLY A 238 -11.02 11.90 6.81
C GLY A 238 -10.38 12.05 5.42
N GLY A 239 -9.90 10.95 4.88
CA GLY A 239 -9.24 10.91 3.58
C GLY A 239 -9.22 9.52 2.97
N ALA A 240 -8.65 9.42 1.77
CA ALA A 240 -8.44 8.16 1.08
C ALA A 240 -6.96 7.91 0.83
N ILE A 241 -6.56 6.66 1.03
CA ILE A 241 -5.22 6.15 0.78
C ILE A 241 -5.33 5.09 -0.30
N SER A 242 -4.64 5.29 -1.41
CA SER A 242 -4.64 4.34 -2.52
C SER A 242 -3.21 3.87 -2.83
N ALA A 243 -3.01 2.58 -2.90
CA ALA A 243 -1.75 1.96 -3.30
C ALA A 243 -1.95 1.16 -4.58
N ILE A 244 -1.07 1.34 -5.56
CA ILE A 244 -1.01 0.55 -6.78
C ILE A 244 0.22 -0.32 -6.75
N THR A 245 0.04 -1.61 -6.98
CA THR A 245 1.14 -2.57 -7.02
C THR A 245 1.90 -2.49 -8.34
N LYS A 246 3.19 -2.81 -8.27
CA LYS A 246 4.04 -2.98 -9.45
C LYS A 246 3.49 -4.09 -10.35
N SER A 247 3.89 -4.03 -11.58
CA SER A 247 3.56 -5.03 -12.60
C SER A 247 4.82 -5.37 -13.41
N GLY A 248 4.82 -6.51 -14.08
CA GLY A 248 5.90 -6.89 -14.99
C GLY A 248 6.05 -5.94 -16.19
N THR A 249 7.23 -5.95 -16.76
CA THR A 249 7.62 -5.21 -17.96
C THR A 249 8.18 -6.17 -19.02
N ASN A 250 8.54 -5.67 -20.21
CA ASN A 250 9.17 -6.49 -21.26
C ASN A 250 10.54 -7.04 -20.85
N ASN A 251 11.22 -6.32 -19.96
CA ASN A 251 12.48 -6.74 -19.39
C ASN A 251 12.23 -7.41 -18.04
N PHE A 252 13.03 -8.43 -17.74
CA PHE A 252 13.03 -9.02 -16.41
C PHE A 252 13.63 -8.01 -15.43
N GLU A 253 12.91 -7.75 -14.33
CA GLU A 253 13.36 -6.93 -13.22
C GLU A 253 13.19 -7.71 -11.93
N GLY A 254 14.18 -7.62 -11.06
CA GLY A 254 14.13 -8.26 -9.75
C GLY A 254 14.92 -7.46 -8.72
N SER A 255 14.60 -7.68 -7.45
CA SER A 255 15.38 -7.20 -6.33
C SER A 255 15.33 -8.19 -5.19
N ALA A 256 16.37 -8.20 -4.38
CA ALA A 256 16.41 -8.89 -3.10
C ALA A 256 17.01 -7.93 -2.08
N TYR A 257 16.49 -7.95 -0.85
CA TYR A 257 17.02 -7.13 0.22
C TYR A 257 16.99 -7.87 1.55
N PHE A 258 17.93 -7.50 2.40
CA PHE A 258 18.03 -7.92 3.78
C PHE A 258 18.23 -6.67 4.64
N LEU A 259 17.37 -6.48 5.60
CA LEU A 259 17.44 -5.38 6.56
C LEU A 259 17.49 -5.94 7.96
N ASN A 260 18.42 -5.46 8.76
CA ASN A 260 18.50 -5.82 10.17
C ASN A 260 18.68 -4.57 11.01
N ARG A 261 17.95 -4.50 12.10
CA ARG A 261 18.04 -3.46 13.11
C ARG A 261 18.08 -4.12 14.48
N ASN A 262 19.06 -3.76 15.27
CA ASN A 262 19.21 -4.27 16.62
C ASN A 262 19.84 -3.20 17.53
N GLN A 263 19.95 -3.49 18.82
CA GLN A 263 20.51 -2.58 19.82
C GLN A 263 21.96 -2.15 19.52
N ASN A 264 22.74 -2.96 18.79
CA ASN A 264 24.14 -2.63 18.50
C ASN A 264 24.28 -1.51 17.47
N PHE A 265 23.28 -1.38 16.58
CA PHE A 265 23.19 -0.28 15.60
C PHE A 265 22.41 0.92 16.13
N SER A 266 21.87 0.84 17.36
CA SER A 266 21.11 1.93 17.98
C SER A 266 22.02 2.80 18.82
N GLY A 267 21.77 4.11 18.83
CA GLY A 267 22.45 5.05 19.71
C GLY A 267 22.07 4.87 21.18
N MET A 268 22.80 5.53 22.04
CA MET A 268 22.42 5.67 23.46
C MET A 268 21.34 6.74 23.62
N THR A 269 20.63 6.71 24.75
CA THR A 269 19.68 7.76 25.13
C THR A 269 20.23 9.15 24.80
N PRO A 270 19.49 10.02 24.07
CA PRO A 270 19.91 11.39 23.82
C PRO A 270 20.23 12.13 25.14
N PRO A 271 21.27 12.99 25.17
CA PRO A 271 21.66 13.68 26.40
C PRO A 271 20.54 14.46 27.04
N ASP A 272 19.69 15.10 26.22
CA ASP A 272 18.58 15.96 26.66
C ASP A 272 17.44 15.19 27.37
N LEU A 273 17.41 13.86 27.17
CA LEU A 273 16.42 12.97 27.79
C LEU A 273 16.96 12.25 29.03
N VAL A 274 18.19 12.53 29.43
CA VAL A 274 18.81 11.96 30.64
C VAL A 274 18.58 12.91 31.80
N SER A 275 17.95 12.42 32.89
CA SER A 275 17.79 13.21 34.10
C SER A 275 19.14 13.70 34.66
N SER A 276 19.14 14.82 35.34
CA SER A 276 20.35 15.38 35.97
C SER A 276 21.02 14.34 36.89
N GLY A 277 22.32 14.02 36.59
CA GLY A 277 23.05 12.95 37.29
C GLY A 277 22.85 11.52 36.77
N GLY A 278 21.94 11.31 35.80
CA GLY A 278 21.72 10.02 35.16
C GLY A 278 22.79 9.65 34.14
N ARG A 279 22.85 8.39 33.75
CA ARG A 279 23.73 7.89 32.70
C ARG A 279 22.94 7.61 31.42
N ARG A 280 23.55 7.89 30.26
CA ARG A 280 23.01 7.47 28.98
C ARG A 280 22.97 5.95 28.91
N GLN A 281 21.83 5.41 28.51
CA GLN A 281 21.61 3.96 28.43
C GLN A 281 21.47 3.52 26.97
N LYS A 282 21.93 2.33 26.64
CA LYS A 282 21.59 1.65 25.40
C LYS A 282 20.18 1.07 25.50
N LEU A 283 19.54 0.89 24.35
CA LEU A 283 18.30 0.10 24.27
C LEU A 283 18.58 -1.35 24.73
N GLY A 284 17.58 -1.97 25.35
CA GLY A 284 17.61 -3.40 25.64
C GLY A 284 17.73 -4.23 24.36
N ASP A 285 18.07 -5.50 24.51
CA ASP A 285 18.29 -6.41 23.38
C ASP A 285 17.02 -6.56 22.55
N PHE A 286 17.01 -6.04 21.33
CA PHE A 286 15.96 -6.21 20.35
C PHE A 286 16.54 -6.63 19.01
N ASN A 287 15.72 -7.26 18.18
CA ASN A 287 16.08 -7.60 16.83
C ASN A 287 14.87 -7.39 15.90
N ALA A 288 15.11 -6.74 14.77
CA ALA A 288 14.10 -6.57 13.73
C ALA A 288 14.74 -6.89 12.39
N THR A 289 14.31 -7.99 11.79
CA THR A 289 14.84 -8.49 10.52
C THR A 289 13.75 -8.46 9.46
N THR A 290 14.07 -7.98 8.27
CA THR A 290 13.19 -8.04 7.12
C THR A 290 13.97 -8.57 5.93
N ILE A 291 13.43 -9.61 5.28
CA ILE A 291 13.96 -10.20 4.06
C ILE A 291 12.89 -10.10 2.99
N GLY A 292 13.25 -9.61 1.81
CA GLY A 292 12.30 -9.53 0.72
C GLY A 292 12.94 -9.83 -0.62
N VAL A 293 12.11 -10.39 -1.51
CA VAL A 293 12.47 -10.65 -2.90
C VAL A 293 11.30 -10.28 -3.80
N ARG A 294 11.60 -9.75 -4.97
CA ARG A 294 10.60 -9.54 -6.02
C ARG A 294 11.17 -9.92 -7.37
N ALA A 295 10.27 -10.31 -8.26
CA ALA A 295 10.59 -10.57 -9.66
C ALA A 295 9.40 -10.18 -10.53
N GLY A 296 9.67 -9.64 -11.70
CA GLY A 296 8.65 -9.30 -12.67
C GLY A 296 9.22 -9.34 -14.08
N GLY A 297 8.36 -9.62 -15.07
CA GLY A 297 8.78 -9.70 -16.45
C GLY A 297 7.65 -10.07 -17.38
N ALA A 298 7.97 -10.30 -18.65
CA ALA A 298 7.03 -10.75 -19.65
C ALA A 298 7.00 -12.27 -19.75
N ILE A 299 5.81 -12.87 -19.63
CA ILE A 299 5.55 -14.24 -20.13
C ILE A 299 5.50 -14.20 -21.66
N LYS A 300 4.86 -13.14 -22.19
CA LYS A 300 4.85 -12.83 -23.63
C LYS A 300 5.02 -11.31 -23.77
N LYS A 301 6.09 -10.88 -24.46
CA LYS A 301 6.39 -9.46 -24.69
C LYS A 301 5.18 -8.70 -25.24
N ASP A 302 4.99 -7.49 -24.77
CA ASP A 302 3.92 -6.54 -25.10
C ASP A 302 2.50 -7.03 -24.73
N LYS A 303 2.35 -8.27 -24.23
CA LYS A 303 1.03 -8.89 -24.11
C LYS A 303 0.71 -9.44 -22.72
N LEU A 304 1.60 -10.23 -22.11
CA LEU A 304 1.31 -10.94 -20.86
C LEU A 304 2.51 -10.82 -19.92
N PHE A 305 2.24 -10.28 -18.73
CA PHE A 305 3.26 -9.98 -17.75
C PHE A 305 2.92 -10.63 -16.43
N TYR A 306 3.96 -10.89 -15.63
CA TYR A 306 3.83 -11.33 -14.25
C TYR A 306 4.64 -10.44 -13.32
N PHE A 307 4.20 -10.38 -12.07
CA PHE A 307 4.93 -9.78 -10.95
C PHE A 307 4.69 -10.62 -9.70
N ILE A 308 5.76 -10.93 -8.98
CA ILE A 308 5.72 -11.64 -7.70
C ILE A 308 6.55 -10.86 -6.69
N ASN A 309 6.07 -10.82 -5.44
CA ASN A 309 6.82 -10.29 -4.31
C ASN A 309 6.59 -11.18 -3.09
N TYR A 310 7.65 -11.41 -2.33
CA TYR A 310 7.61 -12.05 -1.02
C TYR A 310 8.42 -11.23 -0.04
N GLU A 311 7.87 -10.99 1.14
CA GLU A 311 8.55 -10.33 2.26
C GLU A 311 8.26 -11.09 3.55
N ARG A 312 9.33 -11.43 4.29
CA ARG A 312 9.26 -11.94 5.66
C ARG A 312 9.81 -10.90 6.62
N GLN A 313 9.09 -10.66 7.70
CA GLN A 313 9.47 -9.80 8.79
C GLN A 313 9.48 -10.61 10.08
N ASP A 314 10.52 -10.41 10.90
CA ASP A 314 10.70 -11.05 12.20
C ASP A 314 11.24 -10.00 13.18
N ASN A 315 10.41 -9.63 14.15
CA ASN A 315 10.70 -8.58 15.12
C ASN A 315 10.60 -9.13 16.52
N GLU A 316 11.64 -8.88 17.33
CA GLU A 316 11.64 -9.10 18.77
C GLU A 316 11.81 -7.76 19.47
N THR A 317 10.90 -7.44 20.39
CA THR A 317 10.96 -6.22 21.21
C THR A 317 11.22 -6.60 22.66
N PRO A 318 12.24 -6.00 23.30
CA PRO A 318 12.58 -6.33 24.68
C PRO A 318 11.51 -5.79 25.64
N GLN A 319 11.28 -6.55 26.71
CA GLN A 319 10.46 -6.13 27.83
C GLN A 319 11.27 -6.29 29.14
N PRO A 320 12.33 -5.47 29.34
CA PRO A 320 13.20 -5.61 30.48
C PRO A 320 12.42 -5.36 31.78
N PHE A 321 12.65 -6.21 32.75
CA PHE A 321 12.10 -6.08 34.09
C PHE A 321 13.18 -6.41 35.12
N ASP A 322 13.40 -5.48 36.05
CA ASP A 322 14.26 -5.67 37.21
C ASP A 322 13.38 -6.07 38.41
N ILE A 323 13.51 -7.32 38.85
CA ILE A 323 12.73 -7.89 39.94
C ILE A 323 13.02 -7.18 41.30
N GLU A 324 14.19 -6.57 41.46
CA GLU A 324 14.55 -5.86 42.69
C GLU A 324 13.72 -4.59 42.89
N ASN A 325 13.22 -4.01 41.80
CA ASN A 325 12.32 -2.85 41.84
C ASN A 325 10.84 -3.22 42.08
N TYR A 326 10.53 -4.50 42.22
CA TYR A 326 9.15 -4.92 42.54
C TYR A 326 8.84 -4.68 44.02
N VAL A 327 7.77 -3.91 44.29
CA VAL A 327 7.36 -3.53 45.64
C VAL A 327 6.22 -4.37 46.22
N GLY A 328 5.70 -5.31 45.45
CA GLY A 328 4.62 -6.21 45.89
C GLY A 328 5.02 -7.11 47.07
N ASN A 329 4.05 -7.49 47.87
CA ASN A 329 4.28 -8.27 49.09
C ASN A 329 4.30 -9.78 48.82
N ILE A 330 5.33 -10.28 48.13
CA ILE A 330 5.53 -11.73 47.88
C ILE A 330 6.43 -12.39 48.93
N LYS A 331 7.12 -11.61 49.75
CA LYS A 331 7.98 -12.16 50.84
C LYS A 331 7.22 -13.00 51.83
N SER A 332 5.90 -12.83 51.97
CA SER A 332 5.04 -13.64 52.84
C SER A 332 4.97 -15.11 52.46
N ILE A 333 5.33 -15.51 51.25
CA ILE A 333 5.37 -16.90 50.81
C ILE A 333 6.74 -17.56 50.96
N THR A 334 7.77 -16.82 51.35
CA THR A 334 9.08 -17.37 51.66
C THR A 334 9.09 -17.92 53.09
N PRO A 335 9.72 -19.09 53.37
CA PRO A 335 9.84 -19.62 54.70
C PRO A 335 10.48 -18.61 55.66
N GLY A 336 9.80 -18.28 56.78
CA GLY A 336 10.27 -17.31 57.77
C GLY A 336 10.18 -15.84 57.33
N GLY A 337 9.63 -15.52 56.15
CA GLY A 337 9.47 -14.14 55.66
C GLY A 337 10.74 -13.39 55.35
N THR A 338 11.90 -14.08 55.33
CA THR A 338 13.23 -13.48 55.19
C THR A 338 13.82 -13.52 53.77
N GLY A 339 13.15 -14.19 52.85
CA GLY A 339 13.60 -14.35 51.46
C GLY A 339 13.50 -13.08 50.64
N THR A 340 14.16 -13.09 49.47
CA THR A 340 14.02 -12.03 48.43
C THR A 340 12.68 -12.17 47.70
N VAL A 341 12.23 -11.08 47.01
CA VAL A 341 11.02 -11.13 46.21
C VAL A 341 11.15 -12.18 45.09
N ALA A 342 12.30 -12.30 44.46
CA ALA A 342 12.57 -13.30 43.42
C ALA A 342 12.36 -14.75 43.98
N GLN A 343 12.89 -15.05 45.18
CA GLN A 343 12.67 -16.35 45.82
C GLN A 343 11.18 -16.62 46.09
N GLY A 344 10.44 -15.61 46.53
CA GLY A 344 9.00 -15.75 46.73
C GLY A 344 8.23 -16.05 45.47
N ILE A 345 8.59 -15.45 44.35
CA ILE A 345 7.96 -15.72 43.04
C ILE A 345 8.31 -17.14 42.56
N GLU A 346 9.56 -17.58 42.72
CA GLU A 346 9.95 -18.96 42.38
C GLU A 346 9.25 -20.01 43.24
N ILE A 347 9.05 -19.75 44.52
CA ILE A 347 8.24 -20.62 45.38
C ILE A 347 6.79 -20.69 44.88
N LEU A 348 6.21 -19.56 44.52
CA LEU A 348 4.87 -19.51 43.91
C LEU A 348 4.80 -20.35 42.63
N ARG A 349 5.75 -20.15 41.72
CA ARG A 349 5.84 -20.90 40.47
C ARG A 349 5.95 -22.40 40.70
N ASN A 350 6.84 -22.83 41.60
CA ASN A 350 7.05 -24.22 41.94
C ASN A 350 5.80 -24.85 42.62
N ASN A 351 5.06 -24.09 43.42
CA ASN A 351 3.79 -24.53 43.99
C ASN A 351 2.70 -24.71 42.91
N LEU A 352 2.65 -23.81 41.88
CA LEU A 352 1.72 -23.96 40.77
C LEU A 352 2.03 -25.23 39.96
N ILE A 353 3.30 -25.48 39.69
CA ILE A 353 3.74 -26.69 38.97
C ILE A 353 3.43 -27.95 39.79
N SER A 354 3.85 -27.99 41.07
CA SER A 354 3.75 -29.22 41.89
C SER A 354 2.32 -29.58 42.28
N ARG A 355 1.47 -28.57 42.56
CA ARG A 355 0.10 -28.82 43.03
C ARG A 355 -0.92 -28.91 41.91
N PHE A 356 -0.70 -28.18 40.82
CA PHE A 356 -1.69 -28.02 39.74
C PHE A 356 -1.18 -28.50 38.38
N GLY A 357 0.10 -28.90 38.27
CA GLY A 357 0.71 -29.27 36.99
C GLY A 357 0.83 -28.10 35.99
N PHE A 358 0.73 -26.86 36.48
CA PHE A 358 0.70 -25.65 35.65
C PHE A 358 2.01 -24.88 35.81
N ASP A 359 2.79 -24.79 34.71
CA ASP A 359 3.95 -23.89 34.65
C ASP A 359 3.50 -22.54 34.09
N PRO A 360 3.52 -21.44 34.86
CA PRO A 360 3.14 -20.12 34.39
C PRO A 360 4.19 -19.50 33.45
N GLY A 361 5.33 -20.15 33.22
CA GLY A 361 6.39 -19.65 32.35
C GLY A 361 7.29 -18.60 33.01
N ALA A 362 8.06 -17.89 32.18
CA ALA A 362 8.94 -16.82 32.62
C ALA A 362 8.15 -15.58 33.06
N TYR A 363 8.71 -14.78 33.96
CA TYR A 363 8.15 -13.48 34.39
C TYR A 363 9.11 -12.31 34.24
N THR A 364 10.36 -12.60 33.84
CA THR A 364 11.39 -11.60 33.58
C THR A 364 11.83 -11.65 32.15
N ASN A 365 12.15 -10.48 31.57
CA ASN A 365 12.74 -10.34 30.23
C ASN A 365 11.95 -11.03 29.10
N ASN A 366 10.64 -11.18 29.27
CA ASN A 366 9.77 -11.68 28.21
C ASN A 366 9.86 -10.75 26.99
N LYS A 367 10.07 -11.34 25.81
CA LYS A 367 10.12 -10.58 24.56
C LYS A 367 8.75 -10.61 23.88
N ALA A 368 8.28 -9.46 23.41
CA ALA A 368 7.20 -9.42 22.45
C ALA A 368 7.77 -9.77 21.07
N THR A 369 7.10 -10.65 20.34
CA THR A 369 7.52 -11.11 19.01
C THR A 369 6.43 -10.86 17.99
N LEU A 370 6.82 -10.34 16.82
CA LEU A 370 5.94 -10.16 15.68
C LEU A 370 6.61 -10.76 14.44
N THR A 371 5.99 -11.81 13.90
CA THR A 371 6.43 -12.41 12.65
C THR A 371 5.39 -12.20 11.57
N SER A 372 5.79 -11.93 10.34
CA SER A 372 4.86 -11.87 9.21
C SER A 372 5.47 -12.37 7.92
N ASP A 373 4.62 -13.00 7.11
CA ASP A 373 4.90 -13.43 5.74
C ASP A 373 3.90 -12.73 4.82
N LYS A 374 4.41 -12.01 3.81
CA LYS A 374 3.61 -11.30 2.81
C LYS A 374 3.95 -11.83 1.43
N PHE A 375 2.96 -12.23 0.68
CA PHE A 375 3.11 -12.72 -0.68
C PHE A 375 2.15 -11.99 -1.60
N ILE A 376 2.62 -11.56 -2.76
CA ILE A 376 1.81 -10.95 -3.82
C ILE A 376 2.18 -11.61 -5.15
N ALA A 377 1.15 -11.98 -5.91
CA ALA A 377 1.27 -12.36 -7.31
C ALA A 377 0.30 -11.52 -8.15
N LYS A 378 0.77 -11.00 -9.27
CA LYS A 378 -0.02 -10.21 -10.21
C LYS A 378 0.26 -10.65 -11.64
N ILE A 379 -0.80 -10.71 -12.44
CA ILE A 379 -0.76 -10.98 -13.88
C ILE A 379 -1.46 -9.82 -14.58
N ASP A 380 -0.78 -9.24 -15.57
CA ASP A 380 -1.31 -8.19 -16.43
C ASP A 380 -1.37 -8.72 -17.85
N TRP A 381 -2.56 -8.67 -18.46
CA TRP A 381 -2.80 -9.20 -19.79
C TRP A 381 -3.40 -8.14 -20.72
N ASN A 382 -2.64 -7.72 -21.72
CA ASN A 382 -3.13 -6.97 -22.87
C ASN A 382 -3.85 -7.95 -23.81
N ILE A 383 -5.15 -8.18 -23.60
CA ILE A 383 -5.95 -9.09 -24.43
C ILE A 383 -5.90 -8.62 -25.87
N ASN A 384 -6.14 -7.32 -26.08
CA ASN A 384 -5.98 -6.59 -27.33
C ASN A 384 -5.79 -5.08 -27.04
N GLU A 385 -5.80 -4.25 -28.04
CA GLU A 385 -5.62 -2.79 -27.87
C GLU A 385 -6.78 -2.14 -27.08
N LYS A 386 -7.98 -2.74 -27.10
CA LYS A 386 -9.19 -2.20 -26.44
C LYS A 386 -9.40 -2.76 -25.04
N HIS A 387 -8.95 -3.98 -24.74
CA HIS A 387 -9.22 -4.68 -23.50
C HIS A 387 -7.93 -5.09 -22.80
N LYS A 388 -7.81 -4.72 -21.52
CA LYS A 388 -6.69 -5.04 -20.65
C LYS A 388 -7.22 -5.61 -19.33
N LEU A 389 -6.65 -6.72 -18.88
CA LEU A 389 -7.02 -7.41 -17.66
C LEU A 389 -5.84 -7.42 -16.71
N ALA A 390 -6.09 -7.11 -15.44
CA ALA A 390 -5.16 -7.33 -14.36
C ALA A 390 -5.78 -8.23 -13.29
N LEU A 391 -5.03 -9.21 -12.81
CA LEU A 391 -5.43 -10.09 -11.71
C LEU A 391 -4.33 -10.05 -10.65
N ARG A 392 -4.69 -9.73 -9.41
CA ARG A 392 -3.79 -9.75 -8.25
C ARG A 392 -4.33 -10.68 -7.18
N HIS A 393 -3.44 -11.43 -6.55
CA HIS A 393 -3.69 -12.13 -5.29
C HIS A 393 -2.61 -11.74 -4.28
N SER A 394 -3.02 -11.51 -3.04
CA SER A 394 -2.12 -11.21 -1.92
C SER A 394 -2.51 -12.05 -0.72
N LEU A 395 -1.49 -12.62 -0.06
CA LEU A 395 -1.60 -13.36 1.18
C LEU A 395 -0.70 -12.68 2.22
N VAL A 396 -1.27 -12.34 3.37
CA VAL A 396 -0.53 -11.86 4.54
C VAL A 396 -0.84 -12.79 5.71
N LYS A 397 0.20 -13.34 6.30
CA LYS A 397 0.11 -14.09 7.56
C LYS A 397 0.94 -13.35 8.59
N ALA A 398 0.40 -13.14 9.78
CA ALA A 398 1.13 -12.56 10.88
C ALA A 398 0.82 -13.28 12.19
N THR A 399 1.82 -13.33 13.05
CA THR A 399 1.70 -13.85 14.43
C THR A 399 2.33 -12.83 15.36
N ASP A 400 1.53 -12.32 16.29
CA ASP A 400 1.97 -11.42 17.37
C ASP A 400 1.82 -12.12 18.72
N ILE A 401 2.93 -12.23 19.44
CA ILE A 401 2.96 -12.71 20.82
C ILE A 401 3.37 -11.53 21.68
N SER A 402 2.39 -10.97 22.38
CA SER A 402 2.57 -9.77 23.18
C SER A 402 2.36 -10.08 24.66
N PRO A 403 3.43 -10.50 25.38
CA PRO A 403 3.37 -10.69 26.83
C PRO A 403 3.21 -9.34 27.53
N SER A 404 2.41 -9.30 28.57
CA SER A 404 2.35 -8.12 29.43
C SER A 404 3.68 -7.94 30.17
N ARG A 405 4.19 -6.70 30.19
CA ARG A 405 5.42 -6.37 30.90
C ARG A 405 5.18 -6.41 32.41
N SER A 406 6.07 -7.06 33.14
CA SER A 406 6.14 -6.93 34.58
C SER A 406 6.59 -5.51 35.00
N SER A 407 6.15 -5.04 36.15
CA SER A 407 6.44 -3.71 36.67
C SER A 407 6.68 -3.75 38.17
N ALA A 408 6.98 -2.61 38.80
CA ALA A 408 7.16 -2.51 40.23
C ALA A 408 5.94 -3.03 41.05
N ASN A 409 4.74 -2.98 40.45
CA ASN A 409 3.50 -3.34 41.16
C ASN A 409 2.80 -4.59 40.61
N SER A 410 3.31 -5.21 39.55
CA SER A 410 2.66 -6.32 38.86
C SER A 410 3.67 -7.29 38.27
N ILE A 411 3.51 -8.56 38.57
CA ILE A 411 4.25 -9.65 37.94
C ILE A 411 3.36 -10.30 36.91
N ASN A 412 3.82 -10.36 35.66
CA ASN A 412 3.14 -10.98 34.55
C ASN A 412 3.96 -12.17 34.04
N PHE A 413 3.38 -13.35 34.12
CA PHE A 413 3.97 -14.57 33.58
C PHE A 413 3.72 -14.68 32.05
N LEU A 414 4.58 -15.40 31.36
CA LEU A 414 4.52 -15.56 29.92
C LEU A 414 3.23 -16.23 29.43
N THR A 415 2.67 -17.15 30.19
CA THR A 415 1.39 -17.81 29.85
C THR A 415 0.20 -16.84 29.80
N GLY A 416 0.31 -15.69 30.46
CA GLY A 416 -0.67 -14.61 30.34
C GLY A 416 -0.58 -13.80 29.02
N ALA A 417 0.38 -14.13 28.14
CA ALA A 417 0.47 -13.53 26.82
C ALA A 417 -0.68 -13.99 25.90
N ILE A 418 -0.96 -13.15 24.92
CA ILE A 418 -1.90 -13.50 23.84
C ILE A 418 -1.06 -13.87 22.60
N ASN A 419 -1.37 -15.02 22.02
CA ASN A 419 -0.87 -15.44 20.72
C ASN A 419 -1.91 -15.05 19.66
N PHE A 420 -1.69 -13.92 19.02
CA PHE A 420 -2.59 -13.41 18.04
C PHE A 420 -2.11 -13.74 16.62
N LYS A 421 -2.91 -14.52 15.90
CA LYS A 421 -2.64 -14.94 14.53
C LYS A 421 -3.65 -14.32 13.60
N THR A 422 -3.18 -13.71 12.52
CA THR A 422 -4.03 -13.23 11.45
C THR A 422 -3.62 -13.83 10.09
N THR A 423 -4.60 -14.16 9.28
CA THR A 423 -4.40 -14.56 7.88
C THR A 423 -5.36 -13.76 7.01
N THR A 424 -4.78 -12.93 6.14
CA THR A 424 -5.54 -12.11 5.19
C THR A 424 -5.27 -12.57 3.77
N ASN A 425 -6.33 -12.96 3.05
CA ASN A 425 -6.32 -13.24 1.62
C ASN A 425 -7.07 -12.12 0.91
N SER A 426 -6.44 -11.47 -0.06
CA SER A 426 -7.06 -10.41 -0.85
C SER A 426 -6.80 -10.62 -2.33
N SER A 427 -7.86 -10.63 -3.12
CA SER A 427 -7.79 -10.76 -4.59
C SER A 427 -8.47 -9.57 -5.24
N SER A 428 -7.95 -9.11 -6.35
CA SER A 428 -8.59 -8.11 -7.21
C SER A 428 -8.46 -8.50 -8.67
N LEU A 429 -9.55 -8.28 -9.41
CA LEU A 429 -9.61 -8.41 -10.86
C LEU A 429 -10.03 -7.05 -11.41
N GLU A 430 -9.25 -6.51 -12.33
CA GLU A 430 -9.54 -5.26 -13.01
C GLU A 430 -9.60 -5.49 -14.52
N LEU A 431 -10.72 -5.08 -15.16
CA LEU A 431 -10.89 -5.11 -16.60
C LEU A 431 -11.10 -3.70 -17.13
N ASN A 432 -10.12 -3.22 -17.86
CA ASN A 432 -10.16 -1.95 -18.57
C ASN A 432 -10.57 -2.17 -20.02
N SER A 433 -11.70 -1.56 -20.43
CA SER A 433 -12.25 -1.71 -21.77
C SER A 433 -12.49 -0.35 -22.41
N ARG A 434 -12.04 -0.17 -23.65
CA ARG A 434 -12.37 0.98 -24.48
C ARG A 434 -13.18 0.51 -25.68
N PHE A 435 -14.44 0.86 -25.72
CA PHE A 435 -15.33 0.45 -26.80
C PHE A 435 -15.18 1.36 -28.03
N ASN A 436 -15.04 2.66 -27.81
CA ASN A 436 -14.81 3.67 -28.85
C ASN A 436 -14.09 4.91 -28.25
N ASN A 437 -14.01 6.03 -28.98
CA ASN A 437 -13.35 7.25 -28.49
C ASN A 437 -14.13 7.98 -27.38
N VAL A 438 -15.42 7.67 -27.22
CA VAL A 438 -16.31 8.32 -26.23
C VAL A 438 -16.57 7.42 -25.04
N VAL A 439 -16.70 6.09 -25.24
CA VAL A 439 -17.11 5.14 -24.22
C VAL A 439 -15.96 4.25 -23.79
N SER A 440 -15.62 4.31 -22.51
CA SER A 440 -14.69 3.41 -21.86
C SER A 440 -15.29 2.89 -20.54
N ASN A 441 -14.87 1.71 -20.11
CA ASN A 441 -15.28 1.10 -18.84
C ASN A 441 -14.04 0.68 -18.06
N ASN A 442 -14.09 0.86 -16.75
CA ASN A 442 -13.18 0.27 -15.78
C ASN A 442 -14.02 -0.56 -14.81
N PHE A 443 -13.86 -1.85 -14.85
CA PHE A 443 -14.52 -2.79 -13.95
C PHE A 443 -13.50 -3.36 -12.99
N VAL A 444 -13.76 -3.26 -11.69
CA VAL A 444 -12.93 -3.84 -10.63
C VAL A 444 -13.79 -4.74 -9.77
N LEU A 445 -13.30 -5.93 -9.48
CA LEU A 445 -13.87 -6.87 -8.53
C LEU A 445 -12.84 -7.19 -7.47
N GLY A 446 -13.17 -6.93 -6.20
CA GLY A 446 -12.32 -7.23 -5.05
C GLY A 446 -12.96 -8.29 -4.16
N TYR A 447 -12.14 -9.16 -3.60
CA TYR A 447 -12.52 -10.12 -2.56
C TYR A 447 -11.44 -10.13 -1.48
N THR A 448 -11.84 -9.98 -0.22
CA THR A 448 -10.93 -10.06 0.93
C THR A 448 -11.54 -10.95 2.01
N SER A 449 -10.72 -11.87 2.54
CA SER A 449 -11.05 -12.72 3.67
C SER A 449 -10.00 -12.53 4.74
N VAL A 450 -10.43 -12.28 5.97
CA VAL A 450 -9.58 -12.14 7.15
C VAL A 450 -9.99 -13.17 8.18
N ILE A 451 -9.01 -13.90 8.70
CA ILE A 451 -9.20 -14.85 9.80
C ILE A 451 -8.26 -14.43 10.93
N ASP A 452 -8.84 -14.02 12.03
CA ASP A 452 -8.14 -13.59 13.24
C ASP A 452 -8.42 -14.56 14.40
N ASN A 453 -7.35 -15.13 14.97
CA ASN A 453 -7.40 -15.98 16.13
C ASN A 453 -6.61 -15.38 17.29
N ARG A 454 -7.22 -15.31 18.45
CA ARG A 454 -6.59 -14.86 19.70
C ARG A 454 -6.67 -15.97 20.71
N ASP A 455 -5.56 -16.65 20.90
CA ASP A 455 -5.44 -17.76 21.84
C ASP A 455 -4.55 -17.34 23.02
N PRO A 456 -4.79 -17.85 24.25
CA PRO A 456 -3.80 -17.78 25.30
C PRO A 456 -2.49 -18.43 24.83
N TYR A 457 -1.35 -17.92 25.32
CA TYR A 457 -0.05 -18.46 24.92
C TYR A 457 0.29 -19.78 25.66
N GLY A 458 -0.29 -20.01 26.84
CA GLY A 458 -0.06 -21.17 27.67
C GLY A 458 -1.15 -22.23 27.62
#